data_70b45a9631d4a01e49c9e0e078588c8c
#
_entry.id   70b45a9631d4a01e49c9e0e078588c8c
#
_cell.length_a   1.000
_cell.length_b   1.000
_cell.length_c   1.000
_cell.angle_alpha   90.00
_cell.angle_beta   90.00
_cell.angle_gamma   90.00
#
_symmetry.space_group_name_H-M   'P 1'
#
loop_
_entity.id
_entity.type
_entity.pdbx_description
1 polymer ?
#
loop_
_entity_poly.entity_id
_entity_poly.type
_entity_poly.pdbx_seq_one_letter_code
_entity_poly.pdbx_strand_id
1 'polypeptide(L)'
;MHGSSVEWTEKYRPKRLRDVVGNEEAIDKLAEWGEEVGHAPSKKAALLIGPAGSGKTSAAYALAAENGWEVIELNASDQRSERVIKKIVGPASTSTTFTQMTRLIILDEADNLHGTEDRGGTKAITEIVKRSTQPIILTANDKYKIGTALVRNCKLITFRRINTETVFRVLRRISEEEGLKISEEALLTLAQHAHGDLRSALNDLQALSISEAALEGVNERAIATGERDLETDIFEVLKKIFGVEGHDLHEALSALYTLDKTPEESIQWIYKNFSYEYDAE
;
A
#
# COMPACT_ATOMS: atom_id res chain seq x y z
N MET A 1 12.74 20.14 -18.18
CA MET A 1 12.32 20.23 -16.78
C MET A 1 11.42 19.03 -16.56
N HIS A 2 11.94 17.94 -16.00
CA HIS A 2 11.13 16.77 -15.66
C HIS A 2 10.37 17.12 -14.39
N GLY A 3 9.10 17.48 -14.52
CA GLY A 3 8.20 17.54 -13.39
C GLY A 3 8.12 16.13 -12.79
N SER A 4 8.47 15.98 -11.51
CA SER A 4 8.24 14.74 -10.77
C SER A 4 6.75 14.44 -10.86
N SER A 5 6.38 13.41 -11.60
CA SER A 5 4.98 12.94 -11.63
C SER A 5 4.63 12.51 -10.22
N VAL A 6 3.63 13.18 -9.64
CA VAL A 6 3.13 12.80 -8.30
C VAL A 6 2.64 11.34 -8.39
N GLU A 7 3.09 10.50 -7.47
CA GLU A 7 2.62 9.12 -7.40
C GLU A 7 1.09 9.07 -7.28
N TRP A 8 0.43 8.24 -8.06
CA TRP A 8 -1.02 8.18 -8.06
C TRP A 8 -1.59 7.65 -6.76
N THR A 9 -0.85 6.85 -6.03
CA THR A 9 -1.19 6.43 -4.66
C THR A 9 -1.34 7.61 -3.72
N GLU A 10 -0.61 8.72 -3.94
CA GLU A 10 -0.74 9.96 -3.18
C GLU A 10 -1.77 10.92 -3.81
N LYS A 11 -1.76 11.07 -5.14
CA LYS A 11 -2.70 11.95 -5.87
C LYS A 11 -4.15 11.57 -5.60
N TYR A 12 -4.44 10.25 -5.58
CA TYR A 12 -5.77 9.68 -5.38
C TYR A 12 -6.04 9.21 -3.96
N ARG A 13 -5.20 9.60 -3.00
CA ARG A 13 -5.43 9.28 -1.59
C ARG A 13 -6.75 9.88 -1.10
N PRO A 14 -7.65 9.07 -0.51
CA PRO A 14 -8.93 9.54 0.02
C PRO A 14 -8.74 10.65 1.04
N LYS A 15 -9.53 11.70 0.94
CA LYS A 15 -9.54 12.83 1.88
C LYS A 15 -10.66 12.72 2.92
N ARG A 16 -11.62 11.82 2.71
CA ARG A 16 -12.74 11.56 3.61
C ARG A 16 -12.91 10.07 3.77
N LEU A 17 -13.39 9.63 4.93
CA LEU A 17 -13.64 8.22 5.20
C LEU A 17 -14.57 7.57 4.18
N ARG A 18 -15.61 8.27 3.76
CA ARG A 18 -16.56 7.81 2.72
C ARG A 18 -15.92 7.59 1.34
N ASP A 19 -14.77 8.20 1.08
CA ASP A 19 -14.05 8.06 -0.19
C ASP A 19 -13.10 6.85 -0.17
N VAL A 20 -12.92 6.22 0.99
CA VAL A 20 -12.15 4.98 1.13
C VAL A 20 -12.98 3.83 0.59
N VAL A 21 -12.49 3.17 -0.44
CA VAL A 21 -13.23 2.12 -1.14
C VAL A 21 -13.08 0.76 -0.45
N GLY A 22 -14.18 0.03 -0.38
CA GLY A 22 -14.26 -1.25 0.31
C GLY A 22 -14.15 -1.11 1.83
N ASN A 23 -14.30 -2.22 2.53
CA ASN A 23 -14.17 -2.26 3.99
C ASN A 23 -15.13 -1.33 4.77
N GLU A 24 -16.36 -1.16 4.29
CA GLU A 24 -17.38 -0.25 4.86
C GLU A 24 -17.53 -0.47 6.38
N GLU A 25 -17.68 -1.72 6.83
CA GLU A 25 -17.79 -2.05 8.25
C GLU A 25 -16.56 -1.58 9.08
N ALA A 26 -15.37 -1.65 8.50
CA ALA A 26 -14.15 -1.19 9.16
C ALA A 26 -14.08 0.34 9.20
N ILE A 27 -14.54 1.00 8.14
CA ILE A 27 -14.63 2.45 8.06
C ILE A 27 -15.63 2.99 9.08
N ASP A 28 -16.82 2.39 9.20
CA ASP A 28 -17.81 2.77 10.19
C ASP A 28 -17.26 2.65 11.62
N LYS A 29 -16.61 1.52 11.94
CA LYS A 29 -15.97 1.32 13.25
C LYS A 29 -14.85 2.32 13.53
N LEU A 30 -14.13 2.74 12.47
CA LEU A 30 -13.08 3.75 12.58
C LEU A 30 -13.67 5.14 12.80
N ALA A 31 -14.76 5.49 12.12
CA ALA A 31 -15.50 6.73 12.31
C ALA A 31 -16.04 6.83 13.74
N GLU A 32 -16.75 5.79 14.23
CA GLU A 32 -17.23 5.72 15.61
C GLU A 32 -16.10 5.93 16.62
N TRP A 33 -14.95 5.26 16.41
CA TRP A 33 -13.80 5.44 17.29
C TRP A 33 -13.27 6.88 17.24
N GLY A 34 -13.24 7.51 16.08
CA GLY A 34 -12.81 8.90 15.91
C GLY A 34 -13.70 9.87 16.70
N GLU A 35 -15.01 9.68 16.69
CA GLU A 35 -15.98 10.46 17.48
C GLU A 35 -15.76 10.24 18.98
N GLU A 36 -15.60 8.98 19.42
CA GLU A 36 -15.35 8.63 20.82
C GLU A 36 -14.08 9.28 21.38
N VAL A 37 -13.01 9.37 20.58
CA VAL A 37 -11.70 9.89 21.02
C VAL A 37 -11.79 11.31 21.54
N GLY A 38 -12.66 12.14 20.98
CA GLY A 38 -12.92 13.51 21.45
C GLY A 38 -13.64 13.59 22.81
N HIS A 39 -14.27 12.51 23.28
CA HIS A 39 -15.20 12.51 24.41
C HIS A 39 -14.83 11.51 25.55
N ALA A 40 -13.55 11.38 25.89
CA ALA A 40 -13.04 10.48 26.91
C ALA A 40 -13.21 8.97 26.57
N PRO A 41 -12.54 8.49 25.54
CA PRO A 41 -12.69 7.13 25.02
C PRO A 41 -12.24 6.07 26.01
N SER A 42 -12.86 4.91 25.92
CA SER A 42 -12.41 3.71 26.64
C SER A 42 -11.03 3.24 26.18
N LYS A 43 -10.70 3.49 24.90
CA LYS A 43 -9.41 3.19 24.27
C LYS A 43 -9.00 4.31 23.33
N LYS A 44 -7.90 4.97 23.63
CA LYS A 44 -7.31 6.05 22.79
C LYS A 44 -6.49 5.54 21.60
N ALA A 45 -6.30 4.25 21.49
CA ALA A 45 -5.60 3.65 20.38
C ALA A 45 -6.52 2.72 19.59
N ALA A 46 -6.42 2.78 18.26
CA ALA A 46 -7.00 1.83 17.33
C ALA A 46 -5.89 1.02 16.66
N LEU A 47 -6.15 -0.26 16.40
CA LEU A 47 -5.26 -1.16 15.68
C LEU A 47 -5.97 -1.64 14.43
N LEU A 48 -5.53 -1.14 13.27
CA LEU A 48 -6.05 -1.49 11.96
C LEU A 48 -5.27 -2.70 11.42
N ILE A 49 -5.94 -3.83 11.26
CA ILE A 49 -5.30 -5.07 10.79
C ILE A 49 -5.90 -5.49 9.45
N GLY A 50 -5.05 -5.93 8.55
CA GLY A 50 -5.48 -6.48 7.25
C GLY A 50 -4.34 -6.49 6.23
N PRO A 51 -4.58 -7.08 5.05
CA PRO A 51 -3.56 -7.22 4.02
C PRO A 51 -3.05 -5.87 3.51
N ALA A 52 -1.90 -5.89 2.82
CA ALA A 52 -1.37 -4.71 2.11
C ALA A 52 -2.41 -4.16 1.13
N GLY A 53 -2.35 -2.86 0.84
CA GLY A 53 -3.23 -2.18 -0.11
C GLY A 53 -4.73 -2.20 0.22
N SER A 54 -5.14 -2.66 1.42
CA SER A 54 -6.56 -2.69 1.83
C SER A 54 -7.11 -1.34 2.31
N GLY A 55 -6.31 -0.28 2.34
CA GLY A 55 -6.74 1.08 2.68
C GLY A 55 -6.55 1.50 4.15
N LYS A 56 -5.85 0.72 4.98
CA LYS A 56 -5.63 1.03 6.42
C LYS A 56 -5.06 2.43 6.67
N THR A 57 -3.89 2.70 6.11
CA THR A 57 -3.19 3.98 6.27
C THR A 57 -3.98 5.12 5.63
N SER A 58 -4.58 4.89 4.46
CA SER A 58 -5.45 5.87 3.80
C SER A 58 -6.68 6.24 4.65
N ALA A 59 -7.29 5.26 5.32
CA ALA A 59 -8.41 5.50 6.23
C ALA A 59 -8.01 6.31 7.45
N ALA A 60 -6.80 6.06 8.01
CA ALA A 60 -6.27 6.84 9.12
C ALA A 60 -6.05 8.32 8.73
N TYR A 61 -5.51 8.57 7.55
CA TYR A 61 -5.34 9.95 7.03
C TYR A 61 -6.68 10.62 6.73
N ALA A 62 -7.63 9.89 6.14
CA ALA A 62 -8.96 10.40 5.86
C ALA A 62 -9.70 10.81 7.16
N LEU A 63 -9.60 9.98 8.21
CA LEU A 63 -10.14 10.31 9.53
C LEU A 63 -9.53 11.59 10.10
N ALA A 64 -8.19 11.71 10.03
CA ALA A 64 -7.50 12.91 10.51
C ALA A 64 -7.93 14.17 9.75
N ALA A 65 -8.05 14.07 8.44
CA ALA A 65 -8.46 15.18 7.59
C ALA A 65 -9.89 15.65 7.89
N GLU A 66 -10.83 14.72 8.10
CA GLU A 66 -12.23 15.05 8.45
C GLU A 66 -12.35 15.73 9.82
N ASN A 67 -11.50 15.32 10.77
CA ASN A 67 -11.52 15.87 12.13
C ASN A 67 -10.59 17.09 12.30
N GLY A 68 -9.86 17.50 11.27
CA GLY A 68 -8.91 18.59 11.35
C GLY A 68 -7.73 18.30 12.28
N TRP A 69 -7.31 17.05 12.40
CA TRP A 69 -6.19 16.62 13.25
C TRP A 69 -4.86 16.77 12.52
N GLU A 70 -3.84 17.19 13.25
CA GLU A 70 -2.45 17.13 12.78
C GLU A 70 -1.98 15.67 12.78
N VAL A 71 -1.32 15.22 11.70
CA VAL A 71 -0.81 13.84 11.59
C VAL A 71 0.69 13.81 11.85
N ILE A 72 1.11 12.88 12.69
CA ILE A 72 2.51 12.43 12.81
C ILE A 72 2.54 10.96 12.46
N GLU A 73 3.14 10.65 11.31
CA GLU A 73 3.35 9.27 10.88
C GLU A 73 4.78 8.83 11.17
N LEU A 74 4.91 7.61 11.66
CA LEU A 74 6.18 6.93 11.90
C LEU A 74 6.05 5.49 11.39
N ASN A 75 6.98 5.10 10.54
CA ASN A 75 7.10 3.68 10.17
C ASN A 75 7.82 2.94 11.30
N ALA A 76 7.15 1.97 11.89
CA ALA A 76 7.69 1.20 13.00
C ALA A 76 8.91 0.35 12.57
N SER A 77 9.03 0.01 11.28
CA SER A 77 10.18 -0.72 10.73
C SER A 77 11.47 0.12 10.73
N ASP A 78 11.36 1.44 10.51
CA ASP A 78 12.52 2.34 10.47
C ASP A 78 12.97 2.77 11.86
N GLN A 79 12.07 2.71 12.83
CA GLN A 79 12.24 3.23 14.19
C GLN A 79 12.30 2.11 15.23
N ARG A 80 13.04 1.02 14.93
CA ARG A 80 13.05 -0.24 15.72
C ARG A 80 13.52 -0.08 17.16
N SER A 81 14.28 0.95 17.49
CA SER A 81 14.82 1.08 18.83
C SER A 81 13.82 1.71 19.79
N GLU A 82 13.67 1.10 20.98
CA GLU A 82 12.91 1.65 22.10
C GLU A 82 13.21 3.13 22.37
N ARG A 83 14.49 3.51 22.23
CA ARG A 83 14.97 4.88 22.47
C ARG A 83 14.36 5.88 21.49
N VAL A 84 14.26 5.53 20.22
CA VAL A 84 13.72 6.40 19.17
C VAL A 84 12.21 6.55 19.34
N ILE A 85 11.51 5.44 19.56
CA ILE A 85 10.06 5.45 19.82
C ILE A 85 9.75 6.31 21.04
N LYS A 86 10.44 6.13 22.17
CA LYS A 86 10.24 6.94 23.38
C LYS A 86 10.58 8.42 23.16
N LYS A 87 11.61 8.74 22.36
CA LYS A 87 12.04 10.10 22.12
C LYS A 87 11.10 10.90 21.19
N ILE A 88 10.48 10.25 20.22
CA ILE A 88 9.59 10.89 19.24
C ILE A 88 8.14 10.77 19.65
N VAL A 89 7.66 9.53 19.86
CA VAL A 89 6.24 9.25 20.12
C VAL A 89 5.84 9.64 21.54
N GLY A 90 6.72 9.44 22.52
CA GLY A 90 6.44 9.77 23.91
C GLY A 90 6.03 11.23 24.11
N PRO A 91 6.85 12.21 23.75
CA PRO A 91 6.49 13.63 23.84
C PRO A 91 5.30 13.99 22.95
N ALA A 92 5.21 13.46 21.72
CA ALA A 92 4.11 13.73 20.81
C ALA A 92 2.76 13.27 21.39
N SER A 93 2.75 12.14 22.12
CA SER A 93 1.54 11.56 22.69
C SER A 93 1.03 12.26 23.96
N THR A 94 1.87 13.06 24.63
CA THR A 94 1.52 13.73 25.88
C THR A 94 1.49 15.24 25.80
N SER A 95 2.09 15.84 24.76
CA SER A 95 2.10 17.29 24.58
C SER A 95 0.86 17.75 23.81
N THR A 96 0.28 18.85 24.24
CA THR A 96 -0.68 19.62 23.45
C THR A 96 0.07 20.49 22.44
N THR A 97 -0.49 20.68 21.25
CA THR A 97 0.06 21.65 20.28
C THR A 97 -0.10 23.06 20.80
N PHE A 98 0.75 23.99 20.35
CA PHE A 98 0.57 25.43 20.61
C PHE A 98 -0.79 25.94 20.12
N THR A 99 -1.39 25.26 19.13
CA THR A 99 -2.69 25.56 18.54
C THR A 99 -3.85 24.84 19.24
N GLN A 100 -3.59 24.05 20.29
CA GLN A 100 -4.57 23.16 20.96
C GLN A 100 -5.25 22.15 20.03
N MET A 101 -4.71 21.92 18.84
CA MET A 101 -5.24 20.92 17.89
C MET A 101 -4.92 19.51 18.38
N THR A 102 -5.85 18.62 18.18
CA THR A 102 -5.64 17.17 18.40
C THR A 102 -4.62 16.66 17.38
N ARG A 103 -3.72 15.81 17.84
CA ARG A 103 -2.69 15.20 17.01
C ARG A 103 -2.92 13.70 16.90
N LEU A 104 -3.12 13.21 15.67
CA LEU A 104 -3.18 11.77 15.41
C LEU A 104 -1.75 11.24 15.19
N ILE A 105 -1.37 10.25 15.97
CA ILE A 105 -0.11 9.53 15.78
C ILE A 105 -0.40 8.25 15.02
N ILE A 106 0.21 8.08 13.85
CA ILE A 106 0.12 6.86 13.04
C ILE A 106 1.43 6.09 13.18
N LEU A 107 1.35 4.86 13.66
CA LEU A 107 2.46 3.90 13.71
C LEU A 107 2.20 2.84 12.64
N ASP A 108 2.83 3.01 11.47
CA ASP A 108 2.66 2.07 10.36
C ASP A 108 3.54 0.84 10.54
N GLU A 109 3.09 -0.31 10.04
CA GLU A 109 3.79 -1.60 10.07
C GLU A 109 4.19 -2.06 11.49
N ALA A 110 3.29 -1.91 12.46
CA ALA A 110 3.56 -2.27 13.86
C ALA A 110 3.86 -3.77 14.08
N ASP A 111 3.56 -4.63 13.12
CA ASP A 111 3.91 -6.05 13.10
C ASP A 111 5.38 -6.31 12.75
N ASN A 112 6.12 -5.34 12.21
CA ASN A 112 7.55 -5.44 11.96
C ASN A 112 8.43 -5.20 13.21
N LEU A 113 7.82 -4.89 14.35
CA LEU A 113 8.50 -4.75 15.64
C LEU A 113 8.90 -6.08 16.29
N HIS A 114 8.83 -7.19 15.58
CA HIS A 114 9.17 -8.53 16.06
C HIS A 114 10.59 -8.94 15.66
N GLY A 115 11.53 -8.78 16.59
CA GLY A 115 12.85 -9.41 16.56
C GLY A 115 13.32 -9.67 17.98
N THR A 116 14.33 -10.52 18.17
CA THR A 116 14.97 -10.73 19.47
C THR A 116 15.60 -9.45 20.02
N GLU A 117 15.93 -8.51 19.13
CA GLU A 117 16.44 -7.18 19.47
C GLU A 117 15.34 -6.15 19.76
N ASP A 118 14.08 -6.39 19.35
CA ASP A 118 12.97 -5.42 19.39
C ASP A 118 12.01 -5.61 20.59
N ARG A 119 12.34 -6.49 21.55
CA ARG A 119 11.49 -6.69 22.75
C ARG A 119 11.24 -5.39 23.53
N GLY A 120 12.15 -4.42 23.44
CA GLY A 120 12.00 -3.10 24.04
C GLY A 120 10.96 -2.22 23.31
N GLY A 121 10.90 -2.29 21.97
CA GLY A 121 10.01 -1.48 21.13
C GLY A 121 8.53 -1.74 21.40
N THR A 122 8.11 -3.01 21.40
CA THR A 122 6.71 -3.39 21.70
C THR A 122 6.26 -2.97 23.11
N LYS A 123 7.16 -3.10 24.10
CA LYS A 123 6.87 -2.62 25.47
C LYS A 123 6.75 -1.10 25.52
N ALA A 124 7.66 -0.38 24.86
CA ALA A 124 7.63 1.08 24.80
C ALA A 124 6.33 1.59 24.17
N ILE A 125 5.92 1.02 23.03
CA ILE A 125 4.65 1.39 22.37
C ILE A 125 3.45 1.05 23.29
N THR A 126 3.45 -0.10 23.93
CA THR A 126 2.37 -0.46 24.87
C THR A 126 2.25 0.54 26.02
N GLU A 127 3.37 1.00 26.56
CA GLU A 127 3.37 2.03 27.61
C GLU A 127 2.90 3.39 27.09
N ILE A 128 3.33 3.78 25.89
CA ILE A 128 2.89 5.02 25.26
C ILE A 128 1.39 5.00 25.00
N VAL A 129 0.87 3.91 24.42
CA VAL A 129 -0.57 3.72 24.17
C VAL A 129 -1.39 3.85 25.47
N LYS A 130 -0.89 3.31 26.58
CA LYS A 130 -1.58 3.41 27.88
C LYS A 130 -1.60 4.83 28.46
N ARG A 131 -0.55 5.62 28.20
CA ARG A 131 -0.36 6.96 28.79
C ARG A 131 -0.75 8.09 27.85
N SER A 132 -1.01 7.79 26.59
CA SER A 132 -1.29 8.80 25.58
C SER A 132 -2.52 9.62 25.95
N THR A 133 -2.41 10.93 25.76
CA THR A 133 -3.52 11.87 25.73
C THR A 133 -4.03 12.13 24.33
N GLN A 134 -3.23 11.79 23.33
CA GLN A 134 -3.52 11.93 21.90
C GLN A 134 -4.00 10.61 21.28
N PRO A 135 -4.84 10.64 20.25
CA PRO A 135 -5.24 9.45 19.53
C PRO A 135 -4.03 8.79 18.82
N ILE A 136 -3.99 7.46 18.85
CA ILE A 136 -2.96 6.67 18.19
C ILE A 136 -3.63 5.64 17.28
N ILE A 137 -3.21 5.57 16.02
CA ILE A 137 -3.57 4.48 15.11
C ILE A 137 -2.31 3.66 14.84
N LEU A 138 -2.42 2.35 15.04
CA LEU A 138 -1.41 1.40 14.61
C LEU A 138 -1.94 0.65 13.40
N THR A 139 -1.12 0.43 12.38
CA THR A 139 -1.46 -0.47 11.29
C THR A 139 -0.61 -1.73 11.35
N ALA A 140 -1.16 -2.84 10.87
CA ALA A 140 -0.44 -4.10 10.78
C ALA A 140 -1.05 -5.01 9.72
N ASN A 141 -0.24 -5.89 9.16
CA ASN A 141 -0.72 -6.91 8.23
C ASN A 141 -1.13 -8.19 8.97
N ASP A 142 -0.42 -8.53 10.04
CA ASP A 142 -0.65 -9.75 10.82
C ASP A 142 -0.79 -9.47 12.32
N LYS A 143 -1.99 -9.76 12.87
CA LYS A 143 -2.27 -9.59 14.29
C LYS A 143 -1.44 -10.52 15.20
N TYR A 144 -1.01 -11.67 14.70
CA TYR A 144 -0.27 -12.64 15.49
C TYR A 144 1.17 -12.20 15.75
N LYS A 145 1.66 -11.28 14.94
CA LYS A 145 2.95 -10.63 15.14
C LYS A 145 2.91 -9.46 16.13
N ILE A 146 1.73 -9.11 16.65
CA ILE A 146 1.58 -8.02 17.62
C ILE A 146 1.42 -8.60 19.03
N GLY A 147 2.15 -8.03 19.97
CA GLY A 147 2.07 -8.47 21.37
C GLY A 147 0.65 -8.35 21.93
N THR A 148 0.15 -9.40 22.59
CA THR A 148 -1.22 -9.46 23.14
C THR A 148 -1.54 -8.30 24.09
N ALA A 149 -0.53 -7.77 24.80
CA ALA A 149 -0.68 -6.62 25.66
C ALA A 149 -1.03 -5.34 24.89
N LEU A 150 -0.45 -5.15 23.69
CA LEU A 150 -0.74 -4.02 22.83
C LEU A 150 -2.15 -4.15 22.23
N VAL A 151 -2.50 -5.33 21.70
CA VAL A 151 -3.84 -5.61 21.14
C VAL A 151 -4.95 -5.34 22.16
N ARG A 152 -4.77 -5.72 23.44
CA ARG A 152 -5.77 -5.48 24.50
C ARG A 152 -6.01 -4.00 24.80
N ASN A 153 -5.03 -3.15 24.55
CA ASN A 153 -5.14 -1.70 24.79
C ASN A 153 -5.66 -0.91 23.58
N CYS A 154 -5.91 -1.58 22.44
CA CYS A 154 -6.40 -0.94 21.22
C CYS A 154 -7.83 -1.39 20.87
N LYS A 155 -8.62 -0.53 20.20
CA LYS A 155 -9.84 -0.94 19.49
C LYS A 155 -9.38 -1.66 18.21
N LEU A 156 -9.70 -2.93 18.10
CA LEU A 156 -9.31 -3.75 16.94
C LEU A 156 -10.30 -3.51 15.80
N ILE A 157 -9.78 -3.12 14.64
CA ILE A 157 -10.55 -2.89 13.41
C ILE A 157 -9.90 -3.70 12.28
N THR A 158 -10.67 -4.59 11.68
CA THR A 158 -10.16 -5.53 10.68
C THR A 158 -10.55 -5.10 9.28
N PHE A 159 -9.56 -4.88 8.44
CA PHE A 159 -9.68 -4.65 7.01
C PHE A 159 -9.54 -5.98 6.25
N ARG A 160 -10.31 -6.15 5.20
CA ARG A 160 -10.27 -7.30 4.30
C ARG A 160 -9.67 -6.90 2.96
N ARG A 161 -9.30 -7.88 2.16
CA ARG A 161 -8.93 -7.64 0.76
C ARG A 161 -10.06 -6.95 0.03
N ILE A 162 -9.73 -5.99 -0.80
CA ILE A 162 -10.71 -5.31 -1.66
C ILE A 162 -11.09 -6.29 -2.77
N ASN A 163 -12.38 -6.41 -3.07
CA ASN A 163 -12.81 -7.29 -4.15
C ASN A 163 -12.39 -6.73 -5.52
N THR A 164 -12.20 -7.62 -6.48
CA THR A 164 -11.75 -7.29 -7.84
C THR A 164 -12.63 -6.27 -8.52
N GLU A 165 -13.96 -6.39 -8.37
CA GLU A 165 -14.91 -5.45 -8.95
C GLU A 165 -14.74 -4.02 -8.42
N THR A 166 -14.45 -3.86 -7.13
CA THR A 166 -14.18 -2.56 -6.53
C THR A 166 -12.85 -2.00 -7.02
N VAL A 167 -11.80 -2.82 -7.12
CA VAL A 167 -10.51 -2.41 -7.69
C VAL A 167 -10.70 -1.95 -9.13
N PHE A 168 -11.40 -2.75 -9.96
CA PHE A 168 -11.69 -2.40 -11.36
C PHE A 168 -12.40 -1.06 -11.49
N ARG A 169 -13.45 -0.81 -10.67
CA ARG A 169 -14.17 0.49 -10.70
C ARG A 169 -13.26 1.67 -10.36
N VAL A 170 -12.31 1.50 -9.44
CA VAL A 170 -11.35 2.55 -9.09
C VAL A 170 -10.37 2.79 -10.24
N LEU A 171 -9.81 1.72 -10.82
CA LEU A 171 -8.89 1.82 -11.96
C LEU A 171 -9.56 2.49 -13.16
N ARG A 172 -10.80 2.10 -13.49
CA ARG A 172 -11.59 2.70 -14.55
C ARG A 172 -11.79 4.20 -14.35
N ARG A 173 -12.25 4.61 -13.15
CA ARG A 173 -12.43 6.03 -12.81
C ARG A 173 -11.13 6.82 -12.99
N ILE A 174 -10.01 6.30 -12.48
CA ILE A 174 -8.72 6.98 -12.56
C ILE A 174 -8.23 7.02 -14.00
N SER A 175 -8.40 5.94 -14.78
CA SER A 175 -8.09 5.91 -16.20
C SER A 175 -8.87 6.98 -16.98
N GLU A 176 -10.16 7.17 -16.69
CA GLU A 176 -10.99 8.22 -17.27
C GLU A 176 -10.52 9.63 -16.85
N GLU A 177 -10.18 9.84 -15.56
CA GLU A 177 -9.69 11.12 -15.03
C GLU A 177 -8.32 11.51 -15.60
N GLU A 178 -7.44 10.53 -15.89
CA GLU A 178 -6.11 10.74 -16.50
C GLU A 178 -6.17 10.75 -18.03
N GLY A 179 -7.33 10.45 -18.64
CA GLY A 179 -7.51 10.44 -20.08
C GLY A 179 -6.80 9.30 -20.81
N LEU A 180 -6.57 8.17 -20.11
CA LEU A 180 -5.89 7.01 -20.68
C LEU A 180 -6.81 6.23 -21.64
N LYS A 181 -6.23 5.72 -22.71
CA LYS A 181 -6.93 4.88 -23.71
C LYS A 181 -6.71 3.39 -23.45
N ILE A 182 -7.02 2.95 -22.24
CA ILE A 182 -6.86 1.55 -21.83
C ILE A 182 -8.21 0.82 -21.96
N SER A 183 -8.20 -0.40 -22.52
CA SER A 183 -9.40 -1.20 -22.68
C SER A 183 -9.95 -1.68 -21.32
N GLU A 184 -11.27 -1.89 -21.23
CA GLU A 184 -11.89 -2.44 -19.99
C GLU A 184 -11.33 -3.83 -19.65
N GLU A 185 -10.98 -4.63 -20.65
CA GLU A 185 -10.37 -5.95 -20.46
C GLU A 185 -8.99 -5.85 -19.80
N ALA A 186 -8.16 -4.89 -20.23
CA ALA A 186 -6.86 -4.64 -19.61
C ALA A 186 -7.00 -4.14 -18.16
N LEU A 187 -7.94 -3.23 -17.91
CA LEU A 187 -8.23 -2.76 -16.55
C LEU A 187 -8.74 -3.88 -15.63
N LEU A 188 -9.57 -4.79 -16.17
CA LEU A 188 -10.06 -5.96 -15.43
C LEU A 188 -8.91 -6.92 -15.12
N THR A 189 -8.01 -7.15 -16.06
CA THR A 189 -6.83 -7.98 -15.87
C THR A 189 -5.92 -7.42 -14.77
N LEU A 190 -5.66 -6.10 -14.78
CA LEU A 190 -4.92 -5.43 -13.70
C LEU A 190 -5.61 -5.61 -12.34
N ALA A 191 -6.94 -5.44 -12.30
CA ALA A 191 -7.70 -5.61 -11.07
C ALA A 191 -7.65 -7.05 -10.52
N GLN A 192 -7.62 -8.04 -11.39
CA GLN A 192 -7.48 -9.46 -11.03
C GLN A 192 -6.07 -9.74 -10.48
N HIS A 193 -5.02 -9.29 -11.16
CA HIS A 193 -3.62 -9.51 -10.78
C HIS A 193 -3.26 -8.80 -9.48
N ALA A 194 -3.91 -7.71 -9.15
CA ALA A 194 -3.69 -7.00 -7.89
C ALA A 194 -4.16 -7.78 -6.65
N HIS A 195 -4.96 -8.86 -6.81
CA HIS A 195 -5.45 -9.70 -5.70
C HIS A 195 -6.01 -8.92 -4.51
N GLY A 196 -6.64 -7.76 -4.78
CA GLY A 196 -7.23 -6.90 -3.77
C GLY A 196 -6.26 -5.93 -3.09
N ASP A 197 -5.04 -5.80 -3.60
CA ASP A 197 -4.08 -4.74 -3.25
C ASP A 197 -4.26 -3.54 -4.17
N LEU A 198 -5.03 -2.54 -3.72
CA LEU A 198 -5.31 -1.34 -4.53
C LEU A 198 -4.05 -0.49 -4.78
N ARG A 199 -3.06 -0.52 -3.86
CA ARG A 199 -1.80 0.20 -4.04
C ARG A 199 -1.02 -0.37 -5.23
N SER A 200 -0.89 -1.70 -5.29
CA SER A 200 -0.26 -2.37 -6.44
C SER A 200 -0.99 -2.06 -7.73
N ALA A 201 -2.32 -2.18 -7.76
CA ALA A 201 -3.13 -1.88 -8.94
C ALA A 201 -2.93 -0.45 -9.48
N LEU A 202 -2.84 0.55 -8.58
CA LEU A 202 -2.60 1.94 -8.97
C LEU A 202 -1.19 2.15 -9.51
N ASN A 203 -0.19 1.51 -8.92
CA ASN A 203 1.19 1.59 -9.42
C ASN A 203 1.31 0.97 -10.80
N ASP A 204 0.67 -0.19 -11.02
CA ASP A 204 0.67 -0.86 -12.32
C ASP A 204 -0.03 -0.01 -13.38
N LEU A 205 -1.18 0.61 -13.04
CA LEU A 205 -1.89 1.52 -13.94
C LEU A 205 -1.03 2.77 -14.27
N GLN A 206 -0.35 3.34 -13.28
CA GLN A 206 0.55 4.48 -13.49
C GLN A 206 1.75 4.09 -14.37
N ALA A 207 2.32 2.91 -14.18
CA ALA A 207 3.41 2.40 -15.02
C ALA A 207 2.97 2.25 -16.47
N LEU A 208 1.77 1.71 -16.72
CA LEU A 208 1.20 1.63 -18.07
C LEU A 208 0.99 3.00 -18.69
N SER A 209 0.51 3.99 -17.94
CA SER A 209 0.30 5.35 -18.46
C SER A 209 1.60 6.01 -18.95
N ILE A 210 2.71 5.74 -18.26
CA ILE A 210 4.03 6.23 -18.67
C ILE A 210 4.50 5.55 -19.95
N SER A 211 4.26 4.24 -20.09
CA SER A 211 4.58 3.47 -21.29
C SER A 211 3.75 3.93 -22.48
N GLU A 212 2.44 4.17 -22.31
CA GLU A 212 1.54 4.66 -23.36
C GLU A 212 1.96 6.07 -23.83
N ALA A 213 2.26 6.98 -22.91
CA ALA A 213 2.77 8.31 -23.23
C ALA A 213 4.14 8.26 -23.96
N ALA A 214 5.00 7.31 -23.60
CA ALA A 214 6.26 7.08 -24.29
C ALA A 214 6.03 6.57 -25.73
N LEU A 215 5.05 5.68 -25.94
CA LEU A 215 4.66 5.15 -27.24
C LEU A 215 3.99 6.23 -28.12
N GLU A 216 3.11 7.08 -27.57
CA GLU A 216 2.54 8.22 -28.32
C GLU A 216 3.64 9.21 -28.75
N GLY A 217 4.62 9.51 -27.89
CA GLY A 217 5.77 10.34 -28.24
C GLY A 217 6.70 9.72 -29.28
N VAL A 218 6.75 8.40 -29.39
CA VAL A 218 7.49 7.64 -30.41
C VAL A 218 6.67 7.57 -31.70
N ASN A 219 5.35 7.47 -31.64
CA ASN A 219 4.49 7.40 -32.84
C ASN A 219 4.52 8.65 -33.70
N GLU A 220 4.74 9.85 -33.16
CA GLU A 220 5.01 11.03 -34.00
C GLU A 220 6.35 10.93 -34.76
N ARG A 221 7.30 10.12 -34.28
CA ARG A 221 8.57 9.84 -35.00
C ARG A 221 8.59 8.49 -35.71
N ALA A 222 7.80 7.50 -35.29
CA ALA A 222 7.79 6.11 -35.80
C ALA A 222 6.75 5.86 -36.89
N ILE A 223 5.89 6.82 -37.22
CA ILE A 223 5.08 6.78 -38.47
C ILE A 223 6.00 6.78 -39.73
N ALA A 224 7.30 7.08 -39.54
CA ALA A 224 8.30 6.97 -40.62
C ALA A 224 8.99 5.59 -40.70
N THR A 225 8.86 4.70 -39.72
CA THR A 225 9.46 3.36 -39.74
C THR A 225 8.52 2.38 -39.05
N GLY A 226 7.88 1.51 -39.85
CA GLY A 226 6.87 0.56 -39.44
C GLY A 226 7.40 -0.51 -38.45
N GLU A 227 7.27 -0.27 -37.16
CA GLU A 227 7.47 -1.29 -36.11
C GLU A 227 6.34 -1.18 -35.08
N ARG A 228 5.34 -2.02 -35.29
CA ARG A 228 4.39 -2.46 -34.28
C ARG A 228 4.99 -3.71 -33.65
N ASP A 229 5.54 -3.66 -32.45
CA ASP A 229 5.87 -4.91 -31.72
C ASP A 229 6.55 -4.66 -30.36
N LEU A 230 5.98 -3.84 -29.44
CA LEU A 230 6.55 -3.70 -28.09
C LEU A 230 5.61 -4.10 -26.93
N GLU A 231 4.31 -4.27 -27.15
CA GLU A 231 3.39 -4.74 -26.10
C GLU A 231 3.27 -6.27 -25.99
N THR A 232 3.68 -6.99 -27.02
CA THR A 232 3.65 -8.46 -27.04
C THR A 232 4.74 -9.07 -26.13
N ASP A 233 5.73 -8.29 -25.75
CA ASP A 233 7.05 -8.82 -25.36
C ASP A 233 7.12 -9.37 -23.93
N ILE A 234 6.57 -8.71 -22.92
CA ILE A 234 6.73 -9.17 -21.52
C ILE A 234 5.92 -10.46 -21.29
N PHE A 235 4.68 -10.52 -21.75
CA PHE A 235 3.85 -11.72 -21.57
C PHE A 235 4.29 -12.89 -22.46
N GLU A 236 4.80 -12.61 -23.67
CA GLU A 236 5.38 -13.65 -24.52
C GLU A 236 6.74 -14.11 -24.00
N VAL A 237 7.58 -13.21 -23.49
CA VAL A 237 8.83 -13.56 -22.81
C VAL A 237 8.56 -14.42 -21.58
N LEU A 238 7.54 -14.06 -20.79
CA LEU A 238 7.11 -14.85 -19.62
C LEU A 238 6.57 -16.21 -20.03
N LYS A 239 5.75 -16.26 -21.08
CA LYS A 239 5.22 -17.52 -21.63
C LYS A 239 6.33 -18.42 -22.18
N LYS A 240 7.37 -17.84 -22.77
CA LYS A 240 8.57 -18.56 -23.24
C LYS A 240 9.45 -19.06 -22.09
N ILE A 241 9.56 -18.30 -21.01
CA ILE A 241 10.36 -18.67 -19.82
C ILE A 241 9.64 -19.76 -19.00
N PHE A 242 8.32 -19.68 -18.86
CA PHE A 242 7.52 -20.59 -18.03
C PHE A 242 6.71 -21.64 -18.82
N GLY A 243 6.70 -21.58 -20.14
CA GLY A 243 5.98 -22.55 -20.99
C GLY A 243 6.62 -23.94 -20.94
N VAL A 244 5.82 -24.93 -20.60
CA VAL A 244 6.19 -26.32 -20.21
C VAL A 244 6.66 -27.20 -21.38
N GLU A 245 6.93 -26.71 -22.55
CA GLU A 245 7.39 -27.54 -23.67
C GLU A 245 8.77 -27.09 -24.18
N GLY A 246 9.81 -27.75 -23.66
CA GLY A 246 11.05 -28.09 -24.38
C GLY A 246 11.87 -26.96 -25.01
N HIS A 247 11.90 -25.74 -24.46
CA HIS A 247 12.67 -24.66 -25.05
C HIS A 247 14.12 -24.59 -24.54
N ASP A 248 15.03 -24.29 -25.45
CA ASP A 248 16.45 -24.17 -25.22
C ASP A 248 16.72 -23.07 -24.17
N LEU A 249 17.47 -23.42 -23.14
CA LEU A 249 17.90 -22.49 -22.06
C LEU A 249 18.53 -21.21 -22.61
N HIS A 250 19.10 -21.29 -23.80
CA HIS A 250 19.73 -20.16 -24.49
C HIS A 250 18.72 -19.14 -25.02
N GLU A 251 17.53 -19.59 -25.43
CA GLU A 251 16.44 -18.73 -25.90
C GLU A 251 15.76 -18.01 -24.73
N ALA A 252 15.58 -18.70 -23.60
CA ALA A 252 15.05 -18.11 -22.37
C ALA A 252 16.00 -17.08 -21.75
N LEU A 253 17.32 -17.35 -21.74
CA LEU A 253 18.32 -16.38 -21.30
C LEU A 253 18.43 -15.17 -22.24
N SER A 254 18.34 -15.37 -23.55
CA SER A 254 18.31 -14.28 -24.53
C SER A 254 17.11 -13.35 -24.32
N ALA A 255 15.93 -13.91 -24.01
CA ALA A 255 14.74 -13.15 -23.70
C ALA A 255 14.88 -12.33 -22.39
N LEU A 256 15.57 -12.86 -21.37
CA LEU A 256 15.89 -12.13 -20.14
C LEU A 256 16.81 -10.92 -20.37
N TYR A 257 17.73 -11.00 -21.30
CA TYR A 257 18.65 -9.89 -21.65
C TYR A 257 17.95 -8.76 -22.44
N THR A 258 16.76 -8.99 -22.98
CA THR A 258 15.96 -7.93 -23.65
C THR A 258 15.15 -7.10 -22.64
N LEU A 259 15.00 -7.57 -21.39
CA LEU A 259 14.37 -6.81 -20.32
C LEU A 259 15.36 -5.77 -19.78
N ASP A 260 14.95 -4.51 -19.71
CA ASP A 260 15.76 -3.40 -19.18
C ASP A 260 15.83 -3.44 -17.63
N LYS A 261 16.26 -4.59 -17.09
CA LYS A 261 16.40 -4.88 -15.66
C LYS A 261 17.77 -5.48 -15.38
N THR A 262 18.29 -5.21 -14.17
CA THR A 262 19.52 -5.88 -13.73
C THR A 262 19.29 -7.38 -13.55
N PRO A 263 20.33 -8.23 -13.69
CA PRO A 263 20.21 -9.67 -13.45
C PRO A 263 19.63 -10.03 -12.08
N GLU A 264 19.98 -9.25 -11.04
CA GLU A 264 19.48 -9.44 -9.68
C GLU A 264 17.99 -9.15 -9.56
N GLU A 265 17.50 -8.08 -10.19
CA GLU A 265 16.08 -7.72 -10.23
C GLU A 265 15.27 -8.75 -11.02
N SER A 266 15.82 -9.27 -12.11
CA SER A 266 15.19 -10.31 -12.92
C SER A 266 15.07 -11.63 -12.14
N ILE A 267 16.11 -12.04 -11.40
CA ILE A 267 16.08 -13.23 -10.55
C ILE A 267 15.09 -13.08 -9.39
N GLN A 268 15.07 -11.93 -8.72
CA GLN A 268 14.12 -11.69 -7.63
C GLN A 268 12.66 -11.69 -8.14
N TRP A 269 12.44 -11.14 -9.34
CA TRP A 269 11.13 -11.12 -9.96
C TRP A 269 10.68 -12.53 -10.37
N ILE A 270 11.55 -13.35 -10.99
CA ILE A 270 11.30 -14.76 -11.32
C ILE A 270 10.98 -15.55 -10.04
N TYR A 271 11.79 -15.42 -9.00
CA TYR A 271 11.60 -16.14 -7.73
C TYR A 271 10.27 -15.79 -7.07
N LYS A 272 9.86 -14.52 -7.13
CA LYS A 272 8.61 -14.02 -6.53
C LYS A 272 7.36 -14.51 -7.27
N ASN A 273 7.46 -14.75 -8.56
CA ASN A 273 6.33 -15.20 -9.40
C ASN A 273 6.32 -16.70 -9.66
N PHE A 274 7.44 -17.39 -9.47
CA PHE A 274 7.57 -18.84 -9.67
C PHE A 274 6.68 -19.67 -8.72
N SER A 275 6.43 -19.20 -7.50
CA SER A 275 5.59 -19.90 -6.52
C SER A 275 4.09 -19.86 -6.81
N TYR A 276 3.63 -19.04 -7.77
CA TYR A 276 2.20 -18.91 -8.09
C TYR A 276 1.72 -19.86 -9.20
N GLU A 277 2.61 -20.43 -10.02
CA GLU A 277 2.24 -21.33 -11.13
C GLU A 277 2.36 -22.82 -10.79
N TYR A 278 3.00 -23.21 -9.71
CA TYR A 278 3.25 -24.61 -9.36
C TYR A 278 2.46 -25.16 -8.15
N ASP A 279 1.54 -24.38 -7.58
CA ASP A 279 0.63 -24.85 -6.50
C ASP A 279 -0.73 -25.35 -7.01
N ALA A 280 -0.82 -25.82 -8.25
CA ALA A 280 -2.02 -26.38 -8.84
C ALA A 280 -1.78 -27.81 -9.33
N GLU A 281 -1.39 -28.74 -8.41
CA GLU A 281 -1.65 -30.18 -8.49
C GLU A 281 -1.78 -30.79 -7.08
#